data_0010ae2e83e930e288baf9a7ace1d2b6
#
_entry.id   0010ae2e83e930e288baf9a7ace1d2b6
#
_cell.length_a   1.000
_cell.length_b   1.000
_cell.length_c   1.000
_cell.angle_alpha   90.00
_cell.angle_beta   90.00
_cell.angle_gamma   90.00
#
_symmetry.space_group_name_H-M   'P 1'
#
loop_
_entity.id
_entity.type
_entity.pdbx_description
1 polymer ?
#
loop_
_entity_poly.entity_id
_entity_poly.type
_entity_poly.pdbx_seq_one_letter_code
_entity_poly.pdbx_strand_id
1 'polypeptide(L)'
;MELVYNIVFCTDVSGGISKDGDIPWNIKEDSQYFKDLISITYENKKNIFIMGRKTYEKMSSLIKDNIAIVISNQTKSFDKYNIISLTNLNDIKDIVKNLVDNNNIYKIFVLGGTSIYNYFFKNFCDYSLVIYWNLINKDYNCDNFIEHCIFTYLQTQSYLVNDIKITCLDNNNQESIELIINRPFYMNKSIKIVEVNNNNDEENYLRLMRKLLEEGIKEKCRNGFTRSLFGNMLEFNLERFPLLTTKKTFLPGIFEELMFFIKGQTNAKLLSEKGVKIWDKNTSKKFIEKCGLPYEEGDMGPMYGFQWRHFNAEYHGMNNDYSNIGYDQISYVLELLKTEPKSRRILLTTYNPAMAKQGVLFPCHGVTIMFHTNFLTETDLTLDIMQTQRSCDYFLGVPFNIASYALLVYMICHVLNNDETCKYKYKPGKLVMNLGDYHLYEEHLEQAKRQILRAPQQFPILNFKNKVLKIEDFKFDDIELLNYYCYPGIKAEMIE
;
A
#
# COMPACT_ATOMS: atom_id res chain seq x y z
N MET A 1 0.95 -24.52 -14.31
CA MET A 1 0.49 -23.19 -13.83
C MET A 1 -0.43 -22.62 -14.89
N GLU A 2 -1.60 -22.13 -14.50
CA GLU A 2 -2.51 -21.45 -15.45
C GLU A 2 -1.91 -20.09 -15.80
N LEU A 3 -1.79 -19.80 -17.12
CA LEU A 3 -1.23 -18.54 -17.59
C LEU A 3 -2.28 -17.43 -17.51
N VAL A 4 -1.98 -16.34 -16.83
CA VAL A 4 -2.84 -15.17 -16.71
C VAL A 4 -2.27 -14.03 -17.55
N TYR A 5 -3.05 -13.52 -18.48
CA TYR A 5 -2.67 -12.38 -19.33
C TYR A 5 -3.37 -11.12 -18.87
N ASN A 6 -2.61 -10.07 -18.62
CA ASN A 6 -3.10 -8.76 -18.18
C ASN A 6 -3.20 -7.85 -19.40
N ILE A 7 -4.41 -7.57 -19.88
CA ILE A 7 -4.65 -6.70 -21.03
C ILE A 7 -4.85 -5.27 -20.53
N VAL A 8 -4.01 -4.34 -20.98
CA VAL A 8 -4.00 -2.94 -20.51
C VAL A 8 -4.24 -2.01 -21.68
N PHE A 9 -5.32 -1.23 -21.63
CA PHE A 9 -5.66 -0.28 -22.68
C PHE A 9 -6.58 0.85 -22.18
N CYS A 10 -6.65 1.91 -22.96
CA CYS A 10 -7.60 3.01 -22.82
C CYS A 10 -8.38 3.18 -24.12
N THR A 11 -9.65 3.52 -24.01
CA THR A 11 -10.52 3.82 -25.17
C THR A 11 -11.25 5.14 -24.99
N ASP A 12 -11.70 5.73 -26.08
CA ASP A 12 -12.76 6.74 -26.07
C ASP A 12 -14.14 6.09 -25.91
N VAL A 13 -15.20 6.90 -25.85
CA VAL A 13 -16.60 6.44 -25.68
C VAL A 13 -17.10 5.55 -26.81
N SER A 14 -16.45 5.59 -27.97
CA SER A 14 -16.81 4.79 -29.17
C SER A 14 -15.97 3.50 -29.25
N GLY A 15 -15.11 3.23 -28.28
CA GLY A 15 -14.17 2.09 -28.29
C GLY A 15 -12.90 2.33 -29.12
N GLY A 16 -12.66 3.58 -29.50
CA GLY A 16 -11.48 3.99 -30.26
C GLY A 16 -10.19 3.97 -29.42
N ILE A 17 -9.08 3.56 -30.02
CA ILE A 17 -7.78 3.45 -29.38
C ILE A 17 -6.76 4.39 -29.99
N SER A 18 -6.81 4.60 -31.30
CA SER A 18 -5.83 5.44 -32.01
C SER A 18 -6.46 6.14 -33.20
N LYS A 19 -5.79 7.22 -33.64
CA LYS A 19 -6.06 7.98 -34.85
C LYS A 19 -4.75 8.22 -35.57
N ASP A 20 -4.71 7.99 -36.88
CA ASP A 20 -3.50 8.14 -37.72
C ASP A 20 -2.26 7.38 -37.15
N GLY A 21 -2.49 6.29 -36.43
CA GLY A 21 -1.46 5.46 -35.79
C GLY A 21 -0.90 5.99 -34.48
N ASP A 22 -1.50 7.06 -33.92
CA ASP A 22 -1.14 7.62 -32.61
C ASP A 22 -2.35 7.65 -31.64
N ILE A 23 -2.05 7.76 -30.34
CA ILE A 23 -3.06 8.02 -29.32
C ILE A 23 -3.49 9.48 -29.41
N PRO A 24 -4.79 9.78 -29.67
CA PRO A 24 -5.22 11.14 -29.97
C PRO A 24 -5.35 12.05 -28.75
N TRP A 25 -5.29 11.51 -27.54
CA TRP A 25 -5.33 12.26 -26.27
C TRP A 25 -3.98 12.33 -25.58
N ASN A 26 -3.83 13.33 -24.73
CA ASN A 26 -2.64 13.52 -23.89
C ASN A 26 -3.07 13.81 -22.44
N ILE A 27 -3.47 12.76 -21.72
CA ILE A 27 -3.97 12.81 -20.35
C ILE A 27 -2.88 12.29 -19.44
N LYS A 28 -2.39 13.17 -18.56
CA LYS A 28 -1.30 12.85 -17.63
C LYS A 28 -1.65 11.70 -16.70
N GLU A 29 -2.86 11.67 -16.20
CA GLU A 29 -3.35 10.68 -15.24
C GLU A 29 -3.43 9.28 -15.87
N ASP A 30 -3.93 9.16 -17.10
CA ASP A 30 -3.95 7.89 -17.84
C ASP A 30 -2.54 7.37 -18.11
N SER A 31 -1.66 8.23 -18.60
CA SER A 31 -0.25 7.90 -18.84
C SER A 31 0.48 7.48 -17.56
N GLN A 32 0.19 8.13 -16.44
CA GLN A 32 0.81 7.81 -15.15
C GLN A 32 0.25 6.51 -14.58
N TYR A 33 -1.07 6.29 -14.67
CA TYR A 33 -1.70 5.03 -14.29
C TYR A 33 -1.06 3.84 -15.03
N PHE A 34 -0.95 3.95 -16.35
CA PHE A 34 -0.34 2.94 -17.19
C PHE A 34 1.11 2.63 -16.77
N LYS A 35 1.95 3.66 -16.60
CA LYS A 35 3.35 3.53 -16.16
C LYS A 35 3.45 2.85 -14.80
N ASP A 36 2.61 3.26 -13.86
CA ASP A 36 2.57 2.68 -12.52
C ASP A 36 2.20 1.20 -12.56
N LEU A 37 1.19 0.84 -13.35
CA LEU A 37 0.72 -0.53 -13.48
C LEU A 37 1.78 -1.48 -14.04
N ILE A 38 2.43 -1.11 -15.14
CA ILE A 38 3.44 -1.96 -15.78
C ILE A 38 4.77 -2.03 -15.01
N SER A 39 4.98 -1.12 -14.05
CA SER A 39 6.17 -1.09 -13.19
C SER A 39 6.06 -1.94 -11.93
N ILE A 40 4.92 -2.60 -11.69
CA ILE A 40 4.78 -3.53 -10.57
C ILE A 40 5.71 -4.71 -10.80
N THR A 41 6.62 -4.93 -9.85
CA THR A 41 7.56 -6.07 -9.87
C THR A 41 7.66 -6.66 -8.48
N TYR A 42 8.25 -7.86 -8.38
CA TYR A 42 8.52 -8.51 -7.11
C TYR A 42 9.93 -9.10 -7.12
N GLU A 43 10.74 -8.71 -6.15
CA GLU A 43 12.13 -9.17 -6.01
C GLU A 43 12.84 -9.17 -7.38
N ASN A 44 13.56 -10.06 -7.79
CA ASN A 44 14.25 -10.11 -9.09
C ASN A 44 13.37 -10.70 -10.22
N LYS A 45 12.04 -10.72 -10.09
CA LYS A 45 11.14 -11.20 -11.14
C LYS A 45 10.99 -10.19 -12.27
N LYS A 46 10.82 -10.72 -13.49
CA LYS A 46 10.60 -9.93 -14.72
C LYS A 46 9.14 -9.99 -15.14
N ASN A 47 8.70 -8.94 -15.84
CA ASN A 47 7.45 -8.96 -16.57
C ASN A 47 7.69 -9.39 -18.02
N ILE A 48 6.70 -10.04 -18.63
CA ILE A 48 6.64 -10.24 -20.07
C ILE A 48 5.68 -9.20 -20.65
N PHE A 49 6.13 -8.47 -21.66
CA PHE A 49 5.33 -7.49 -22.39
C PHE A 49 5.10 -7.95 -23.82
N ILE A 50 3.85 -8.12 -24.23
CA ILE A 50 3.45 -8.53 -25.57
C ILE A 50 2.87 -7.33 -26.29
N MET A 51 3.45 -6.94 -27.44
CA MET A 51 3.03 -5.75 -28.16
C MET A 51 3.43 -5.78 -29.62
N GLY A 52 2.79 -4.94 -30.42
CA GLY A 52 3.19 -4.67 -31.80
C GLY A 52 4.44 -3.78 -31.86
N ARG A 53 5.13 -3.82 -33.04
CA ARG A 53 6.36 -3.05 -33.27
C ARG A 53 6.21 -1.55 -33.00
N LYS A 54 5.15 -0.91 -33.51
CA LYS A 54 4.93 0.53 -33.28
C LYS A 54 4.80 0.89 -31.78
N THR A 55 4.11 0.06 -31.03
CA THR A 55 3.97 0.23 -29.57
C THR A 55 5.32 0.04 -28.88
N TYR A 56 6.10 -0.97 -29.28
CA TYR A 56 7.42 -1.21 -28.74
C TYR A 56 8.37 -0.01 -28.97
N GLU A 57 8.41 0.53 -30.19
CA GLU A 57 9.26 1.68 -30.53
C GLU A 57 9.01 2.89 -29.63
N LYS A 58 7.75 3.13 -29.25
CA LYS A 58 7.35 4.23 -28.33
C LYS A 58 7.64 3.93 -26.85
N MET A 59 7.68 2.66 -26.47
CA MET A 59 7.76 2.24 -25.07
C MET A 59 9.07 1.59 -24.66
N SER A 60 10.03 1.45 -25.57
CA SER A 60 11.27 0.69 -25.32
C SER A 60 12.06 1.15 -24.10
N SER A 61 11.97 2.42 -23.71
CA SER A 61 12.62 2.96 -22.50
C SER A 61 11.92 2.56 -21.19
N LEU A 62 10.63 2.25 -21.23
CA LEU A 62 9.81 1.89 -20.03
C LEU A 62 9.96 0.41 -19.68
N ILE A 63 10.33 -0.42 -20.62
CA ILE A 63 10.37 -1.88 -20.48
C ILE A 63 11.78 -2.45 -20.35
N LYS A 64 12.78 -1.60 -20.07
CA LYS A 64 14.15 -2.04 -19.76
C LYS A 64 14.11 -3.15 -18.71
N ASP A 65 15.04 -4.06 -18.73
CA ASP A 65 15.17 -5.15 -17.75
C ASP A 65 14.05 -6.23 -17.75
N ASN A 66 13.00 -6.03 -18.52
CA ASN A 66 11.90 -6.97 -18.70
C ASN A 66 12.02 -7.72 -20.05
N ILE A 67 11.14 -8.67 -20.31
CA ILE A 67 11.10 -9.43 -21.56
C ILE A 67 10.03 -8.83 -22.48
N ALA A 68 10.40 -8.48 -23.71
CA ALA A 68 9.46 -7.99 -24.71
C ALA A 68 9.25 -9.03 -25.83
N ILE A 69 7.99 -9.38 -26.09
CA ILE A 69 7.56 -10.14 -27.26
C ILE A 69 6.97 -9.13 -28.25
N VAL A 70 7.68 -8.88 -29.34
CA VAL A 70 7.31 -7.88 -30.34
C VAL A 70 6.75 -8.56 -31.59
N ILE A 71 5.51 -8.28 -31.91
CA ILE A 71 4.84 -8.82 -33.09
C ILE A 71 5.09 -7.91 -34.28
N SER A 72 5.70 -8.45 -35.33
CA SER A 72 6.06 -7.70 -36.55
C SER A 72 6.10 -8.58 -37.78
N ASN A 73 5.55 -8.09 -38.89
CA ASN A 73 5.68 -8.73 -40.19
C ASN A 73 7.07 -8.52 -40.84
N GLN A 74 7.94 -7.75 -40.21
CA GLN A 74 9.29 -7.48 -40.69
C GLN A 74 10.27 -8.28 -39.83
N THR A 75 11.14 -9.06 -40.51
CA THR A 75 12.25 -9.82 -39.91
C THR A 75 13.42 -8.93 -39.45
N LYS A 76 13.17 -7.81 -38.80
CA LYS A 76 14.24 -7.05 -38.17
C LYS A 76 14.64 -7.74 -36.87
N SER A 77 15.89 -8.24 -36.82
CA SER A 77 16.47 -8.62 -35.53
C SER A 77 16.59 -7.38 -34.64
N PHE A 78 15.96 -7.42 -33.50
CA PHE A 78 16.23 -6.44 -32.44
C PHE A 78 17.45 -6.93 -31.67
N ASP A 79 18.59 -6.27 -31.80
CA ASP A 79 19.88 -6.66 -31.19
C ASP A 79 19.91 -6.44 -29.65
N LYS A 80 18.87 -6.85 -28.93
CA LYS A 80 18.83 -6.79 -27.45
C LYS A 80 18.41 -8.13 -26.88
N TYR A 81 19.14 -8.61 -25.89
CA TYR A 81 18.99 -9.94 -25.27
C TYR A 81 17.60 -10.26 -24.68
N ASN A 82 16.72 -9.26 -24.49
CA ASN A 82 15.41 -9.46 -23.89
C ASN A 82 14.24 -9.26 -24.87
N ILE A 83 14.49 -9.29 -26.19
CA ILE A 83 13.47 -9.06 -27.20
C ILE A 83 13.30 -10.31 -28.06
N ILE A 84 12.06 -10.78 -28.16
CA ILE A 84 11.66 -11.87 -29.01
C ILE A 84 10.79 -11.30 -30.11
N SER A 85 11.22 -11.38 -31.36
CA SER A 85 10.45 -10.97 -32.52
C SER A 85 9.61 -12.15 -33.03
N LEU A 86 8.32 -11.93 -33.23
CA LEU A 86 7.38 -12.91 -33.77
C LEU A 86 6.69 -12.37 -35.00
N THR A 87 6.57 -13.23 -36.02
CA THR A 87 5.77 -12.95 -37.20
C THR A 87 4.38 -13.56 -37.15
N ASN A 88 4.18 -14.56 -36.30
CA ASN A 88 2.90 -15.27 -36.15
C ASN A 88 2.42 -15.22 -34.69
N LEU A 89 1.21 -14.71 -34.50
CA LEU A 89 0.57 -14.65 -33.17
C LEU A 89 0.25 -16.04 -32.59
N ASN A 90 0.10 -17.07 -33.43
CA ASN A 90 -0.22 -18.42 -32.96
C ASN A 90 0.90 -19.04 -32.12
N ASP A 91 2.15 -18.61 -32.31
CA ASP A 91 3.32 -19.14 -31.59
C ASP A 91 3.45 -18.54 -30.16
N ILE A 92 2.64 -17.54 -29.84
CA ILE A 92 2.72 -16.79 -28.57
C ILE A 92 2.55 -17.69 -27.35
N LYS A 93 1.64 -18.65 -27.40
CA LYS A 93 1.33 -19.55 -26.26
C LYS A 93 2.56 -20.35 -25.84
N ASP A 94 3.20 -20.98 -26.79
CA ASP A 94 4.35 -21.88 -26.55
C ASP A 94 5.56 -21.08 -26.09
N ILE A 95 5.77 -19.91 -26.67
CA ILE A 95 6.88 -19.02 -26.29
C ILE A 95 6.68 -18.48 -24.87
N VAL A 96 5.48 -17.98 -24.53
CA VAL A 96 5.17 -17.50 -23.18
C VAL A 96 5.33 -18.62 -22.16
N LYS A 97 4.84 -19.83 -22.47
CA LYS A 97 4.98 -20.99 -21.59
C LYS A 97 6.46 -21.30 -21.33
N ASN A 98 7.27 -21.39 -22.39
CA ASN A 98 8.72 -21.62 -22.25
C ASN A 98 9.40 -20.53 -21.42
N LEU A 99 9.02 -19.27 -21.59
CA LEU A 99 9.59 -18.16 -20.83
C LEU A 99 9.20 -18.24 -19.35
N VAL A 100 7.96 -18.58 -19.03
CA VAL A 100 7.49 -18.75 -17.66
C VAL A 100 8.16 -19.93 -16.98
N ASP A 101 8.34 -21.04 -17.68
CA ASP A 101 8.99 -22.26 -17.14
C ASP A 101 10.50 -22.07 -16.90
N ASN A 102 11.17 -21.21 -17.69
CA ASN A 102 12.63 -21.02 -17.67
C ASN A 102 13.09 -19.71 -17.01
N ASN A 103 12.18 -18.82 -16.65
CA ASN A 103 12.52 -17.52 -16.08
C ASN A 103 11.63 -17.23 -14.85
N ASN A 104 12.15 -16.42 -13.95
CA ASN A 104 11.39 -15.95 -12.80
C ASN A 104 10.45 -14.81 -13.24
N ILE A 105 9.25 -15.17 -13.75
CA ILE A 105 8.27 -14.22 -14.29
C ILE A 105 7.27 -13.82 -13.20
N TYR A 106 6.93 -12.51 -13.16
CA TYR A 106 5.88 -11.98 -12.29
C TYR A 106 4.53 -11.90 -13.01
N LYS A 107 4.45 -11.11 -14.08
CA LYS A 107 3.20 -10.92 -14.84
C LYS A 107 3.47 -10.92 -16.35
N ILE A 108 2.41 -11.23 -17.09
CA ILE A 108 2.37 -11.17 -18.55
C ILE A 108 1.40 -10.05 -18.92
N PHE A 109 1.87 -9.00 -19.57
CA PHE A 109 1.07 -7.86 -20.00
C PHE A 109 0.92 -7.86 -21.53
N VAL A 110 -0.30 -7.57 -21.98
CA VAL A 110 -0.61 -7.34 -23.39
C VAL A 110 -0.87 -5.84 -23.57
N LEU A 111 0.01 -5.17 -24.30
CA LEU A 111 0.06 -3.71 -24.41
C LEU A 111 -0.33 -3.17 -25.80
N GLY A 112 -0.85 -4.03 -26.65
CA GLY A 112 -1.44 -3.65 -27.95
C GLY A 112 -0.46 -3.60 -29.12
N GLY A 113 -0.79 -2.94 -30.28
CA GLY A 113 -2.04 -2.22 -30.57
C GLY A 113 -3.27 -3.07 -30.82
N THR A 114 -4.23 -2.43 -31.44
CA THR A 114 -5.61 -2.92 -31.62
C THR A 114 -5.70 -4.35 -32.18
N SER A 115 -4.94 -4.70 -33.19
CA SER A 115 -4.93 -6.06 -33.77
C SER A 115 -4.51 -7.13 -32.75
N ILE A 116 -3.60 -6.79 -31.83
CA ILE A 116 -3.14 -7.70 -30.79
C ILE A 116 -4.22 -7.83 -29.72
N TYR A 117 -4.82 -6.74 -29.27
CA TYR A 117 -5.94 -6.80 -28.32
C TYR A 117 -7.06 -7.68 -28.87
N ASN A 118 -7.54 -7.41 -30.08
CA ASN A 118 -8.60 -8.19 -30.70
C ASN A 118 -8.24 -9.67 -30.86
N TYR A 119 -6.98 -9.97 -31.18
CA TYR A 119 -6.48 -11.35 -31.23
C TYR A 119 -6.57 -12.04 -29.86
N PHE A 120 -6.13 -11.38 -28.79
CA PHE A 120 -6.19 -11.94 -27.45
C PHE A 120 -7.63 -12.14 -26.99
N PHE A 121 -8.50 -11.18 -27.19
CA PHE A 121 -9.91 -11.31 -26.84
C PHE A 121 -10.59 -12.48 -27.57
N LYS A 122 -10.22 -12.77 -28.81
CA LYS A 122 -10.80 -13.87 -29.59
C LYS A 122 -10.22 -15.24 -29.24
N ASN A 123 -8.91 -15.31 -29.02
CA ASN A 123 -8.21 -16.59 -29.02
C ASN A 123 -7.77 -17.05 -27.63
N PHE A 124 -7.84 -16.19 -26.61
CA PHE A 124 -7.41 -16.48 -25.25
C PHE A 124 -8.53 -16.45 -24.20
N CYS A 125 -9.78 -16.44 -24.64
CA CYS A 125 -10.93 -16.49 -23.70
C CYS A 125 -10.97 -17.78 -22.84
N ASP A 126 -10.23 -18.81 -23.18
CA ASP A 126 -10.10 -20.05 -22.38
C ASP A 126 -9.05 -19.92 -21.26
N TYR A 127 -8.29 -18.83 -21.26
CA TYR A 127 -7.29 -18.50 -20.25
C TYR A 127 -7.80 -17.36 -19.39
N SER A 128 -7.32 -17.26 -18.17
CA SER A 128 -7.67 -16.15 -17.28
C SER A 128 -7.12 -14.84 -17.86
N LEU A 129 -8.00 -14.03 -18.45
CA LEU A 129 -7.69 -12.66 -18.86
C LEU A 129 -8.05 -11.70 -17.74
N VAL A 130 -7.11 -10.86 -17.34
CA VAL A 130 -7.35 -9.73 -16.44
C VAL A 130 -7.36 -8.45 -17.28
N ILE A 131 -8.45 -7.73 -17.22
CA ILE A 131 -8.68 -6.52 -18.02
C ILE A 131 -8.42 -5.28 -17.14
N TYR A 132 -7.51 -4.44 -17.58
CA TYR A 132 -7.26 -3.10 -17.08
C TYR A 132 -7.68 -2.12 -18.16
N TRP A 133 -8.87 -1.56 -18.02
CA TRP A 133 -9.48 -0.70 -19.03
C TRP A 133 -9.83 0.66 -18.47
N ASN A 134 -9.29 1.71 -19.10
CA ASN A 134 -9.68 3.09 -18.86
C ASN A 134 -10.59 3.56 -19.99
N LEU A 135 -11.59 4.37 -19.66
CA LEU A 135 -12.54 4.96 -20.61
C LEU A 135 -12.47 6.49 -20.49
N ILE A 136 -12.29 7.15 -21.63
CA ILE A 136 -12.35 8.61 -21.73
C ILE A 136 -13.75 8.98 -22.19
N ASN A 137 -14.45 9.79 -21.41
CA ASN A 137 -15.81 10.22 -21.72
C ASN A 137 -15.85 11.35 -22.78
N LYS A 138 -15.24 11.07 -23.94
CA LYS A 138 -15.20 11.93 -25.12
C LYS A 138 -14.95 11.08 -26.36
N ASP A 139 -15.52 11.47 -27.52
CA ASP A 139 -15.22 10.87 -28.82
C ASP A 139 -14.05 11.65 -29.48
N TYR A 140 -13.01 10.92 -29.86
CA TYR A 140 -11.82 11.47 -30.54
C TYR A 140 -11.82 11.23 -32.04
N ASN A 141 -12.91 10.67 -32.60
CA ASN A 141 -12.98 10.28 -34.00
C ASN A 141 -11.79 9.39 -34.40
N CYS A 142 -11.55 8.35 -33.61
CA CYS A 142 -10.51 7.37 -33.87
C CYS A 142 -10.73 6.63 -35.19
N ASP A 143 -9.66 6.05 -35.74
CA ASP A 143 -9.67 5.20 -36.94
C ASP A 143 -9.42 3.71 -36.63
N ASN A 144 -8.97 3.43 -35.41
CA ASN A 144 -8.75 2.06 -34.94
C ASN A 144 -9.52 1.80 -33.64
N PHE A 145 -10.28 0.71 -33.62
CA PHE A 145 -11.22 0.40 -32.56
C PHE A 145 -11.04 -1.02 -32.02
N ILE A 146 -11.35 -1.22 -30.74
CA ILE A 146 -11.71 -2.54 -30.23
C ILE A 146 -12.94 -3.03 -30.97
N GLU A 147 -12.99 -4.32 -31.31
CA GLU A 147 -14.17 -4.87 -31.99
C GLU A 147 -15.47 -4.58 -31.23
N HIS A 148 -16.47 -4.15 -31.93
CA HIS A 148 -17.73 -3.66 -31.35
C HIS A 148 -18.36 -4.64 -30.35
N CYS A 149 -18.39 -5.94 -30.68
CA CYS A 149 -18.91 -6.95 -29.76
C CYS A 149 -18.11 -7.06 -28.44
N ILE A 150 -16.77 -6.91 -28.50
CA ILE A 150 -15.91 -6.91 -27.35
C ILE A 150 -16.14 -5.64 -26.53
N PHE A 151 -16.18 -4.49 -27.20
CA PHE A 151 -16.39 -3.20 -26.53
C PHE A 151 -17.75 -3.14 -25.82
N THR A 152 -18.84 -3.57 -26.49
CA THR A 152 -20.17 -3.66 -25.87
C THR A 152 -20.18 -4.59 -24.66
N TYR A 153 -19.48 -5.73 -24.76
CA TYR A 153 -19.32 -6.65 -23.65
C TYR A 153 -18.58 -5.97 -22.48
N LEU A 154 -17.46 -5.30 -22.73
CA LEU A 154 -16.70 -4.57 -21.70
C LEU A 154 -17.53 -3.49 -21.03
N GLN A 155 -18.31 -2.72 -21.78
CA GLN A 155 -19.23 -1.72 -21.23
C GLN A 155 -20.27 -2.35 -20.31
N THR A 156 -20.87 -3.47 -20.71
CA THR A 156 -21.85 -4.19 -19.89
C THR A 156 -21.23 -4.70 -18.59
N GLN A 157 -19.97 -5.07 -18.64
CA GLN A 157 -19.28 -5.61 -17.48
C GLN A 157 -18.77 -4.52 -16.53
N SER A 158 -18.42 -3.35 -17.04
CA SER A 158 -17.93 -2.24 -16.22
C SER A 158 -18.96 -1.75 -15.19
N TYR A 159 -20.25 -1.94 -15.43
CA TYR A 159 -21.31 -1.66 -14.44
C TYR A 159 -21.26 -2.56 -13.20
N LEU A 160 -20.54 -3.67 -13.26
CA LEU A 160 -20.41 -4.66 -12.17
C LEU A 160 -19.12 -4.49 -11.36
N VAL A 161 -18.22 -3.61 -11.78
CA VAL A 161 -16.96 -3.30 -11.08
C VAL A 161 -16.95 -1.86 -10.58
N ASN A 162 -16.27 -1.64 -9.46
CA ASN A 162 -16.04 -0.29 -8.97
C ASN A 162 -15.21 0.51 -9.98
N ASP A 163 -15.68 1.67 -10.35
CA ASP A 163 -14.95 2.63 -11.18
C ASP A 163 -14.51 3.84 -10.38
N ILE A 164 -13.52 4.55 -10.89
CA ILE A 164 -13.07 5.83 -10.36
C ILE A 164 -13.20 6.85 -11.47
N LYS A 165 -14.02 7.87 -11.25
CA LYS A 165 -14.22 8.99 -12.18
C LYS A 165 -13.40 10.18 -11.73
N ILE A 166 -12.59 10.71 -12.62
CA ILE A 166 -11.80 11.92 -12.37
C ILE A 166 -11.92 12.90 -13.52
N THR A 167 -11.94 14.18 -13.18
CA THR A 167 -11.84 15.24 -14.18
C THR A 167 -10.36 15.52 -14.44
N CYS A 168 -9.96 15.40 -15.71
CA CYS A 168 -8.58 15.60 -16.17
C CYS A 168 -8.52 16.66 -17.26
N LEU A 169 -7.31 17.18 -17.52
CA LEU A 169 -7.04 18.03 -18.67
C LEU A 169 -6.45 17.19 -19.80
N ASP A 170 -7.08 17.24 -20.98
CA ASP A 170 -6.44 16.78 -22.20
C ASP A 170 -5.51 17.89 -22.73
N ASN A 171 -4.20 17.67 -22.62
CA ASN A 171 -3.19 18.65 -22.99
C ASN A 171 -3.13 18.92 -24.50
N ASN A 172 -3.64 18.01 -25.35
CA ASN A 172 -3.68 18.25 -26.80
C ASN A 172 -4.73 19.30 -27.18
N ASN A 173 -5.89 19.26 -26.50
CA ASN A 173 -7.04 20.11 -26.84
C ASN A 173 -7.30 21.21 -25.81
N GLN A 174 -6.57 21.22 -24.68
CA GLN A 174 -6.78 22.13 -23.54
C GLN A 174 -8.22 22.07 -22.97
N GLU A 175 -8.84 20.91 -23.05
CA GLU A 175 -10.21 20.67 -22.60
C GLU A 175 -10.25 19.84 -21.33
N SER A 176 -11.22 20.13 -20.48
CA SER A 176 -11.55 19.32 -19.32
C SER A 176 -12.39 18.12 -19.74
N ILE A 177 -11.94 16.93 -19.41
CA ILE A 177 -12.59 15.66 -19.74
C ILE A 177 -12.76 14.78 -18.52
N GLU A 178 -13.69 13.84 -18.57
CA GLU A 178 -13.83 12.80 -17.55
C GLU A 178 -13.07 11.54 -17.97
N LEU A 179 -12.15 11.09 -17.12
CA LEU A 179 -11.46 9.80 -17.24
C LEU A 179 -12.08 8.82 -16.24
N ILE A 180 -12.52 7.68 -16.73
CA ILE A 180 -13.08 6.60 -15.93
C ILE A 180 -12.06 5.46 -15.87
N ILE A 181 -11.57 5.16 -14.68
CA ILE A 181 -10.62 4.07 -14.42
C ILE A 181 -11.39 2.92 -13.80
N ASN A 182 -11.59 1.86 -14.57
CA ASN A 182 -12.24 0.66 -14.09
C ASN A 182 -11.27 -0.16 -13.22
N ARG A 183 -11.76 -0.71 -12.12
CA ARG A 183 -11.00 -1.71 -11.36
C ARG A 183 -10.78 -2.94 -12.23
N PRO A 184 -9.62 -3.61 -12.12
CA PRO A 184 -9.33 -4.78 -12.94
C PRO A 184 -10.35 -5.90 -12.68
N PHE A 185 -10.76 -6.58 -13.74
CA PHE A 185 -11.69 -7.69 -13.69
C PHE A 185 -11.24 -8.86 -14.55
N TYR A 186 -11.64 -10.07 -14.16
CA TYR A 186 -11.41 -11.27 -14.97
C TYR A 186 -12.42 -11.39 -16.09
N MET A 187 -11.93 -11.73 -17.27
CA MET A 187 -12.76 -12.14 -18.39
C MET A 187 -12.63 -13.66 -18.59
N ASN A 188 -13.76 -14.38 -18.45
CA ASN A 188 -13.83 -15.83 -18.65
C ASN A 188 -15.07 -16.17 -19.49
N LYS A 189 -15.00 -17.23 -20.32
CA LYS A 189 -16.12 -17.75 -21.12
C LYS A 189 -17.36 -18.14 -20.29
N SER A 190 -17.21 -18.50 -19.04
CA SER A 190 -18.32 -18.96 -18.18
C SER A 190 -19.08 -17.83 -17.46
N ILE A 191 -18.94 -16.58 -17.88
CA ILE A 191 -19.81 -15.45 -17.48
C ILE A 191 -19.89 -15.24 -15.96
N LYS A 192 -18.81 -15.44 -15.23
CA LYS A 192 -18.69 -14.94 -13.87
C LYS A 192 -17.54 -13.96 -13.81
N ILE A 193 -17.88 -12.67 -13.63
CA ILE A 193 -16.89 -11.67 -13.28
C ILE A 193 -16.53 -11.89 -11.83
N VAL A 194 -15.25 -12.11 -11.60
CA VAL A 194 -14.68 -12.11 -10.27
C VAL A 194 -13.74 -10.90 -10.24
N GLU A 195 -14.00 -9.94 -9.35
CA GLU A 195 -13.04 -8.88 -9.11
C GLU A 195 -11.65 -9.48 -8.84
N VAL A 196 -10.65 -8.94 -9.52
CA VAL A 196 -9.27 -9.35 -9.29
C VAL A 196 -8.81 -8.73 -7.99
N ASN A 197 -8.57 -9.56 -7.00
CA ASN A 197 -8.09 -9.16 -5.68
C ASN A 197 -9.08 -8.32 -4.86
N ASN A 198 -9.91 -8.97 -4.09
CA ASN A 198 -10.71 -8.32 -3.05
C ASN A 198 -9.82 -7.91 -1.84
N ASN A 199 -8.88 -6.98 -2.03
CA ASN A 199 -8.26 -6.30 -0.91
C ASN A 199 -9.17 -5.13 -0.49
N ASN A 200 -10.34 -5.49 0.05
CA ASN A 200 -11.35 -4.53 0.47
C ASN A 200 -10.83 -3.60 1.59
N ASP A 201 -9.90 -4.08 2.39
CA ASP A 201 -9.34 -3.32 3.51
C ASP A 201 -8.51 -2.13 2.98
N GLU A 202 -7.63 -2.36 2.00
CA GLU A 202 -6.90 -1.27 1.37
C GLU A 202 -7.81 -0.39 0.50
N GLU A 203 -8.84 -0.97 -0.13
CA GLU A 203 -9.84 -0.18 -0.86
C GLU A 203 -10.62 0.77 0.07
N ASN A 204 -10.93 0.36 1.29
CA ASN A 204 -11.53 1.24 2.31
C ASN A 204 -10.59 2.40 2.68
N TYR A 205 -9.28 2.14 2.80
CA TYR A 205 -8.29 3.20 2.97
C TYR A 205 -8.31 4.19 1.79
N LEU A 206 -8.31 3.70 0.55
CA LEU A 206 -8.39 4.57 -0.64
C LEU A 206 -9.73 5.33 -0.74
N ARG A 207 -10.83 4.71 -0.34
CA ARG A 207 -12.15 5.36 -0.29
C ARG A 207 -12.17 6.56 0.65
N LEU A 208 -11.58 6.46 1.83
CA LEU A 208 -11.46 7.59 2.75
C LEU A 208 -10.50 8.67 2.21
N MET A 209 -9.46 8.28 1.47
CA MET A 209 -8.58 9.24 0.79
C MET A 209 -9.33 10.01 -0.31
N ARG A 210 -10.17 9.34 -1.11
CA ARG A 210 -11.07 10.01 -2.08
C ARG A 210 -11.99 10.99 -1.38
N LYS A 211 -12.62 10.55 -0.30
CA LYS A 211 -13.51 11.41 0.49
C LYS A 211 -12.80 12.68 1.00
N LEU A 212 -11.54 12.58 1.45
CA LEU A 212 -10.73 13.73 1.82
C LEU A 212 -10.46 14.68 0.64
N LEU A 213 -10.19 14.13 -0.54
CA LEU A 213 -9.95 14.93 -1.76
C LEU A 213 -11.20 15.67 -2.22
N GLU A 214 -12.38 15.07 -2.08
CA GLU A 214 -13.66 15.57 -2.58
C GLU A 214 -14.38 16.47 -1.56
N GLU A 215 -14.46 16.03 -0.30
CA GLU A 215 -15.27 16.63 0.75
C GLU A 215 -14.42 17.33 1.83
N GLY A 216 -13.10 17.11 1.86
CA GLY A 216 -12.23 17.63 2.91
C GLY A 216 -12.25 19.17 2.97
N ILE A 217 -12.52 19.70 4.17
CA ILE A 217 -12.57 21.13 4.43
C ILE A 217 -11.13 21.67 4.48
N LYS A 218 -10.85 22.70 3.69
CA LYS A 218 -9.55 23.35 3.69
C LYS A 218 -9.41 24.26 4.88
N GLU A 219 -8.45 23.98 5.73
CA GLU A 219 -8.17 24.74 6.95
C GLU A 219 -6.69 25.06 7.08
N LYS A 220 -6.39 26.19 7.72
CA LYS A 220 -5.02 26.54 8.08
C LYS A 220 -4.65 25.89 9.40
N CYS A 221 -3.65 25.03 9.38
CA CYS A 221 -3.08 24.42 10.58
C CYS A 221 -1.73 25.03 10.95
N ARG A 222 -1.09 24.50 12.00
CA ARG A 222 0.22 24.96 12.46
C ARG A 222 1.29 24.92 11.36
N ASN A 223 1.22 23.92 10.49
CA ASN A 223 2.26 23.53 9.54
C ASN A 223 1.86 23.80 8.07
N GLY A 224 0.88 24.65 7.80
CA GLY A 224 0.43 24.93 6.43
C GLY A 224 -1.09 24.80 6.28
N PHE A 225 -1.54 24.29 5.14
CA PHE A 225 -2.96 24.03 4.89
C PHE A 225 -3.21 22.53 4.78
N THR A 226 -4.33 22.10 5.32
CA THR A 226 -4.81 20.72 5.21
C THR A 226 -6.24 20.70 4.68
N ARG A 227 -6.62 19.57 4.08
CA ARG A 227 -8.02 19.19 3.89
C ARG A 227 -8.34 18.13 4.92
N SER A 228 -9.30 18.42 5.80
CA SER A 228 -9.62 17.52 6.92
C SER A 228 -11.08 17.15 6.97
N LEU A 229 -11.33 15.99 7.58
CA LEU A 229 -12.63 15.49 8.02
C LEU A 229 -12.47 14.91 9.42
N PHE A 230 -13.56 14.81 10.15
CA PHE A 230 -13.53 14.34 11.53
C PHE A 230 -14.38 13.09 11.74
N GLY A 231 -13.76 12.08 12.35
CA GLY A 231 -14.43 10.84 12.77
C GLY A 231 -14.64 9.85 11.66
N ASN A 232 -13.83 8.79 11.65
CA ASN A 232 -14.02 7.62 10.78
C ASN A 232 -13.31 6.41 11.38
N MET A 233 -13.51 5.24 10.74
CA MET A 233 -12.90 3.99 11.17
C MET A 233 -12.38 3.23 9.96
N LEU A 234 -11.20 2.59 10.14
CA LEU A 234 -10.65 1.60 9.24
C LEU A 234 -10.56 0.26 9.98
N GLU A 235 -10.82 -0.82 9.27
CA GLU A 235 -10.66 -2.19 9.77
C GLU A 235 -9.82 -2.99 8.77
N PHE A 236 -8.88 -3.81 9.29
CA PHE A 236 -8.00 -4.68 8.51
C PHE A 236 -8.03 -6.09 9.11
N ASN A 237 -8.29 -7.08 8.26
CA ASN A 237 -8.12 -8.48 8.62
C ASN A 237 -6.63 -8.83 8.66
N LEU A 238 -6.15 -9.37 9.77
CA LEU A 238 -4.73 -9.69 9.97
C LEU A 238 -4.37 -11.15 9.59
N GLU A 239 -5.20 -11.87 8.84
CA GLU A 239 -4.77 -13.10 8.17
C GLU A 239 -3.63 -12.83 7.19
N ARG A 240 -3.59 -11.61 6.65
CA ARG A 240 -2.47 -11.07 5.89
C ARG A 240 -1.99 -9.78 6.50
N PHE A 241 -0.71 -9.51 6.35
CA PHE A 241 -0.09 -8.34 6.94
C PHE A 241 -0.44 -7.06 6.13
N PRO A 242 -1.15 -6.07 6.71
CA PRO A 242 -1.65 -4.90 5.98
C PRO A 242 -0.54 -3.88 5.69
N LEU A 243 0.40 -4.24 4.83
CA LEU A 243 1.39 -3.35 4.27
C LEU A 243 0.88 -2.86 2.92
N LEU A 244 0.57 -1.56 2.79
CA LEU A 244 -0.10 -1.03 1.61
C LEU A 244 0.59 -1.45 0.32
N THR A 245 -0.21 -1.79 -0.67
CA THR A 245 0.25 -2.25 -2.00
C THR A 245 0.15 -1.16 -3.06
N THR A 246 -0.72 -0.17 -2.86
CA THR A 246 -0.91 0.96 -3.79
C THR A 246 0.24 1.97 -3.78
N LYS A 247 1.10 1.90 -2.77
CA LYS A 247 2.44 2.52 -2.77
C LYS A 247 3.38 1.70 -1.90
N LYS A 248 4.64 1.56 -2.34
CA LYS A 248 5.66 0.87 -1.54
C LYS A 248 5.86 1.58 -0.21
N THR A 249 5.71 0.85 0.89
CA THR A 249 5.89 1.34 2.25
C THR A 249 7.20 0.83 2.84
N PHE A 250 7.89 1.66 3.61
CA PHE A 250 9.22 1.38 4.15
C PHE A 250 9.14 0.54 5.44
N LEU A 251 8.96 -0.77 5.31
CA LEU A 251 8.83 -1.70 6.44
C LEU A 251 10.01 -1.66 7.44
N PRO A 252 11.31 -1.54 7.02
CA PRO A 252 12.39 -1.41 7.99
C PRO A 252 12.21 -0.21 8.93
N GLY A 253 11.77 0.94 8.42
CA GLY A 253 11.50 2.11 9.25
C GLY A 253 10.36 1.91 10.23
N ILE A 254 9.29 1.23 9.81
CA ILE A 254 8.16 0.87 10.67
C ILE A 254 8.61 -0.06 11.81
N PHE A 255 9.40 -1.07 11.47
CA PHE A 255 9.93 -2.01 12.46
C PHE A 255 10.81 -1.31 13.50
N GLU A 256 11.77 -0.50 13.05
CA GLU A 256 12.71 0.16 13.96
C GLU A 256 12.01 1.17 14.88
N GLU A 257 11.02 1.92 14.35
CA GLU A 257 10.21 2.83 15.18
C GLU A 257 9.36 2.06 16.21
N LEU A 258 8.71 0.96 15.80
CA LEU A 258 7.96 0.13 16.74
C LEU A 258 8.86 -0.46 17.83
N MET A 259 10.03 -0.97 17.47
CA MET A 259 11.01 -1.47 18.45
C MET A 259 11.53 -0.39 19.39
N PHE A 260 11.71 0.83 18.87
CA PHE A 260 12.08 1.99 19.66
C PHE A 260 11.01 2.28 20.72
N PHE A 261 9.72 2.22 20.36
CA PHE A 261 8.61 2.38 21.30
C PHE A 261 8.49 1.21 22.28
N ILE A 262 8.60 -0.04 21.81
CA ILE A 262 8.56 -1.22 22.67
C ILE A 262 9.66 -1.21 23.73
N LYS A 263 10.83 -0.66 23.40
CA LYS A 263 11.97 -0.52 24.35
C LYS A 263 11.88 0.71 25.25
N GLY A 264 10.83 1.52 25.13
CA GLY A 264 10.68 2.74 25.94
C GLY A 264 11.71 3.84 25.64
N GLN A 265 12.36 3.78 24.50
CA GLN A 265 13.44 4.71 24.13
C GLN A 265 12.88 6.08 23.75
N THR A 266 13.69 7.12 24.04
CA THR A 266 13.37 8.53 23.74
C THR A 266 14.48 9.24 22.97
N ASN A 267 15.62 8.59 22.76
CA ASN A 267 16.75 9.13 21.99
C ASN A 267 16.58 8.84 20.50
N ALA A 268 16.04 9.77 19.72
CA ALA A 268 15.79 9.63 18.30
C ALA A 268 17.05 9.42 17.44
N LYS A 269 18.25 9.74 17.96
CA LYS A 269 19.52 9.47 17.26
C LYS A 269 19.71 7.97 16.99
N LEU A 270 19.18 7.10 17.86
CA LEU A 270 19.22 5.65 17.68
C LEU A 270 18.42 5.18 16.43
N LEU A 271 17.39 5.92 16.05
CA LEU A 271 16.66 5.68 14.79
C LEU A 271 17.44 6.19 13.59
N SER A 272 18.02 7.39 13.70
CA SER A 272 18.82 8.02 12.64
C SER A 272 20.04 7.18 12.29
N GLU A 273 20.73 6.58 13.27
CA GLU A 273 21.85 5.64 13.07
C GLU A 273 21.45 4.41 12.25
N LYS A 274 20.17 4.00 12.32
CA LYS A 274 19.58 2.92 11.52
C LYS A 274 18.98 3.40 10.19
N GLY A 275 19.21 4.66 9.81
CA GLY A 275 18.69 5.25 8.57
C GLY A 275 17.23 5.70 8.63
N VAL A 276 16.61 5.68 9.82
CA VAL A 276 15.20 6.09 10.03
C VAL A 276 15.18 7.53 10.54
N LYS A 277 14.95 8.48 9.64
CA LYS A 277 15.10 9.93 9.88
C LYS A 277 13.79 10.67 10.16
N ILE A 278 12.72 9.94 10.43
CA ILE A 278 11.35 10.51 10.57
C ILE A 278 11.22 11.45 11.79
N TRP A 279 12.12 11.36 12.77
CA TRP A 279 12.13 12.19 13.97
C TRP A 279 13.20 13.29 13.97
N ASP A 280 14.14 13.28 13.02
CA ASP A 280 15.32 14.19 13.01
C ASP A 280 14.92 15.66 13.11
N LYS A 281 13.91 16.08 12.35
CA LYS A 281 13.47 17.47 12.31
C LYS A 281 12.77 17.89 13.61
N ASN A 282 11.89 17.02 14.14
CA ASN A 282 11.13 17.28 15.36
C ASN A 282 11.96 17.16 16.65
N THR A 283 13.16 16.58 16.56
CA THR A 283 14.11 16.48 17.68
C THR A 283 15.39 17.31 17.43
N SER A 284 15.40 18.15 16.41
CA SER A 284 16.49 19.09 16.17
C SER A 284 16.56 20.12 17.31
N LYS A 285 17.76 20.60 17.61
CA LYS A 285 17.97 21.60 18.69
C LYS A 285 17.05 22.81 18.51
N LYS A 286 16.94 23.31 17.28
CA LYS A 286 16.06 24.44 16.92
C LYS A 286 14.59 24.18 17.23
N PHE A 287 14.10 22.96 16.97
CA PHE A 287 12.70 22.60 17.22
C PHE A 287 12.42 22.46 18.72
N ILE A 288 13.32 21.82 19.47
CA ILE A 288 13.23 21.65 20.93
C ILE A 288 13.21 23.01 21.62
N GLU A 289 14.10 23.94 21.23
CA GLU A 289 14.11 25.32 21.73
C GLU A 289 12.83 26.08 21.41
N LYS A 290 12.29 25.92 20.17
CA LYS A 290 10.99 26.48 19.79
C LYS A 290 9.84 25.97 20.65
N CYS A 291 9.91 24.71 21.10
CA CYS A 291 8.93 24.13 22.02
C CYS A 291 9.12 24.57 23.48
N GLY A 292 10.22 25.28 23.82
CA GLY A 292 10.56 25.69 25.17
C GLY A 292 10.96 24.52 26.07
N LEU A 293 11.45 23.43 25.49
CA LEU A 293 11.84 22.23 26.24
C LEU A 293 13.32 22.26 26.63
N PRO A 294 13.68 21.80 27.84
CA PRO A 294 15.06 21.84 28.36
C PRO A 294 15.90 20.64 27.90
N TYR A 295 15.61 20.07 26.71
CA TYR A 295 16.22 18.81 26.27
C TYR A 295 17.42 19.03 25.34
N GLU A 296 18.23 17.98 25.24
CA GLU A 296 19.30 17.89 24.24
C GLU A 296 18.73 17.56 22.87
N GLU A 297 19.50 17.85 21.83
CA GLU A 297 19.18 17.43 20.47
C GLU A 297 19.05 15.90 20.37
N GLY A 298 17.96 15.44 19.77
CA GLY A 298 17.62 14.04 19.65
C GLY A 298 16.65 13.53 20.72
N ASP A 299 16.41 14.29 21.79
CA ASP A 299 15.50 13.89 22.86
C ASP A 299 14.03 14.18 22.48
N MET A 300 13.22 13.14 22.47
CA MET A 300 11.77 13.22 22.18
C MET A 300 10.93 13.65 23.38
N GLY A 301 11.49 13.57 24.59
CA GLY A 301 10.72 13.69 25.81
C GLY A 301 9.89 12.43 26.14
N PRO A 302 9.06 12.47 27.20
CA PRO A 302 8.35 11.31 27.73
C PRO A 302 7.08 10.96 26.94
N MET A 303 7.24 10.64 25.65
CA MET A 303 6.12 10.33 24.76
C MET A 303 6.21 8.91 24.18
N TYR A 304 5.13 8.42 23.59
CA TYR A 304 5.01 7.10 22.95
C TYR A 304 5.56 5.93 23.80
N GLY A 305 6.70 5.37 23.41
CA GLY A 305 7.31 4.21 24.04
C GLY A 305 7.66 4.43 25.52
N PHE A 306 8.06 5.66 25.89
CA PHE A 306 8.25 5.98 27.28
C PHE A 306 7.00 5.73 28.12
N GLN A 307 5.83 6.18 27.63
CA GLN A 307 4.56 5.91 28.31
C GLN A 307 4.19 4.42 28.29
N TRP A 308 4.60 3.66 27.26
CA TRP A 308 4.33 2.21 27.24
C TRP A 308 5.10 1.44 28.31
N ARG A 309 6.33 1.87 28.65
CA ARG A 309 7.22 1.14 29.57
C ARG A 309 7.39 1.78 30.93
N HIS A 310 7.20 3.10 31.03
CA HIS A 310 7.49 3.90 32.19
C HIS A 310 6.35 4.89 32.49
N PHE A 311 5.08 4.44 32.34
CA PHE A 311 3.95 5.32 32.51
C PHE A 311 3.98 6.03 33.86
N ASN A 312 3.84 7.34 33.82
CA ASN A 312 3.84 8.22 34.98
C ASN A 312 5.19 8.29 35.75
N ALA A 313 6.29 7.80 35.16
CA ALA A 313 7.65 8.07 35.69
C ALA A 313 8.02 9.54 35.46
N GLU A 314 8.70 10.16 36.39
CA GLU A 314 9.25 11.50 36.20
C GLU A 314 10.35 11.44 35.14
N TYR A 315 10.31 12.36 34.15
CA TYR A 315 11.24 12.36 33.05
C TYR A 315 12.44 13.29 33.29
N HIS A 316 13.65 12.75 33.19
CA HIS A 316 14.91 13.46 33.44
C HIS A 316 15.85 13.48 32.19
N GLY A 317 15.31 13.18 30.99
CA GLY A 317 16.03 13.19 29.71
C GLY A 317 16.39 11.80 29.20
N MET A 318 16.77 11.75 27.93
CA MET A 318 16.96 10.51 27.15
C MET A 318 18.11 9.61 27.59
N ASN A 319 19.05 10.13 28.41
CA ASN A 319 20.25 9.41 28.85
C ASN A 319 20.09 8.78 30.25
N ASN A 320 18.93 8.91 30.89
CA ASN A 320 18.69 8.37 32.22
C ASN A 320 18.16 6.91 32.14
N ASP A 321 18.49 6.14 33.16
CA ASP A 321 17.97 4.80 33.34
C ASP A 321 16.62 4.87 34.05
N TYR A 322 15.58 4.35 33.39
CA TYR A 322 14.21 4.27 33.90
C TYR A 322 13.81 2.84 34.28
N SER A 323 14.75 1.91 34.40
CA SER A 323 14.49 0.52 34.77
C SER A 323 13.74 0.45 36.10
N ASN A 324 12.60 -0.25 36.10
CA ASN A 324 11.71 -0.40 37.26
C ASN A 324 11.10 0.90 37.78
N ILE A 325 11.09 1.98 36.98
CA ILE A 325 10.43 3.25 37.33
C ILE A 325 9.18 3.43 36.47
N GLY A 326 8.07 3.86 37.06
CA GLY A 326 6.79 3.98 36.40
C GLY A 326 6.06 2.65 36.21
N TYR A 327 5.00 2.63 35.41
CA TYR A 327 4.19 1.46 35.18
C TYR A 327 4.43 0.90 33.78
N ASP A 328 4.82 -0.39 33.72
CA ASP A 328 5.07 -1.10 32.46
C ASP A 328 3.77 -1.66 31.89
N GLN A 329 3.19 -0.93 30.96
CA GLN A 329 1.93 -1.29 30.31
C GLN A 329 2.08 -2.48 29.33
N ILE A 330 3.23 -2.67 28.70
CA ILE A 330 3.50 -3.80 27.79
C ILE A 330 3.50 -5.10 28.58
N SER A 331 4.26 -5.15 29.69
CA SER A 331 4.28 -6.33 30.57
C SER A 331 2.90 -6.65 31.14
N TYR A 332 2.12 -5.62 31.50
CA TYR A 332 0.74 -5.79 31.97
C TYR A 332 -0.16 -6.43 30.90
N VAL A 333 -0.09 -5.95 29.64
CA VAL A 333 -0.87 -6.51 28.53
C VAL A 333 -0.50 -7.98 28.28
N LEU A 334 0.79 -8.29 28.22
CA LEU A 334 1.27 -9.65 28.00
C LEU A 334 0.82 -10.60 29.12
N GLU A 335 0.88 -10.15 30.37
CA GLU A 335 0.45 -10.95 31.53
C GLU A 335 -1.06 -11.24 31.48
N LEU A 336 -1.90 -10.23 31.19
CA LEU A 336 -3.34 -10.46 31.07
C LEU A 336 -3.69 -11.38 29.91
N LEU A 337 -2.99 -11.27 28.78
CA LEU A 337 -3.21 -12.19 27.66
C LEU A 337 -2.88 -13.64 28.06
N LYS A 338 -1.89 -13.87 28.92
CA LYS A 338 -1.56 -15.22 29.43
C LYS A 338 -2.58 -15.75 30.44
N THR A 339 -3.04 -14.92 31.34
CA THR A 339 -3.79 -15.33 32.55
C THR A 339 -5.29 -15.12 32.41
N GLU A 340 -5.70 -14.00 31.83
CA GLU A 340 -7.11 -13.57 31.73
C GLU A 340 -7.45 -13.06 30.32
N PRO A 341 -7.33 -13.85 29.25
CA PRO A 341 -7.46 -13.37 27.87
C PRO A 341 -8.82 -12.75 27.54
N LYS A 342 -9.88 -13.05 28.31
CA LYS A 342 -11.20 -12.43 28.17
C LYS A 342 -11.37 -11.12 28.95
N SER A 343 -10.32 -10.66 29.63
CA SER A 343 -10.38 -9.41 30.39
C SER A 343 -10.65 -8.22 29.47
N ARG A 344 -11.60 -7.36 29.84
CA ARG A 344 -11.86 -6.09 29.15
C ARG A 344 -10.92 -4.98 29.59
N ARG A 345 -9.88 -5.31 30.37
CA ARG A 345 -8.86 -4.40 30.90
C ARG A 345 -7.54 -4.49 30.13
N ILE A 346 -7.49 -5.28 29.06
CA ILE A 346 -6.28 -5.43 28.25
C ILE A 346 -6.16 -4.20 27.37
N LEU A 347 -5.53 -3.17 27.90
CA LEU A 347 -5.33 -1.89 27.21
C LEU A 347 -4.03 -1.23 27.66
N LEU A 348 -3.51 -0.36 26.80
CA LEU A 348 -2.43 0.58 27.10
C LEU A 348 -2.69 1.93 26.43
N THR A 349 -1.99 2.98 26.86
CA THR A 349 -2.13 4.32 26.31
C THR A 349 -0.78 4.99 26.12
N THR A 350 -0.64 5.77 25.05
CA THR A 350 0.50 6.67 24.83
C THR A 350 0.25 8.06 25.40
N TYR A 351 -1.00 8.43 25.65
CA TYR A 351 -1.38 9.78 26.01
C TYR A 351 -1.50 9.94 27.52
N ASN A 352 -0.55 10.68 28.11
CA ASN A 352 -0.60 11.10 29.49
C ASN A 352 -0.81 12.62 29.52
N PRO A 353 -2.01 13.12 29.90
CA PRO A 353 -2.29 14.57 29.90
C PRO A 353 -1.36 15.40 30.77
N ALA A 354 -0.88 14.83 31.87
CA ALA A 354 0.02 15.53 32.80
C ALA A 354 1.42 15.74 32.20
N MET A 355 1.83 14.88 31.28
CA MET A 355 3.17 14.89 30.68
C MET A 355 3.17 15.29 29.19
N ALA A 356 2.01 15.42 28.57
CA ALA A 356 1.91 15.64 27.11
C ALA A 356 2.66 16.90 26.62
N LYS A 357 2.76 17.94 27.46
CA LYS A 357 3.52 19.16 27.16
C LYS A 357 5.04 19.01 27.31
N GLN A 358 5.50 17.91 27.88
CA GLN A 358 6.93 17.63 28.06
C GLN A 358 7.53 16.89 26.86
N GLY A 359 6.70 16.38 25.95
CA GLY A 359 7.16 15.79 24.68
C GLY A 359 7.35 16.83 23.60
N VAL A 360 8.23 16.58 22.63
CA VAL A 360 8.46 17.45 21.46
C VAL A 360 7.18 17.59 20.61
N LEU A 361 6.33 16.58 20.61
CA LEU A 361 4.97 16.60 20.03
C LEU A 361 3.96 15.99 20.99
N PHE A 362 2.69 16.36 20.83
CA PHE A 362 1.61 15.63 21.48
C PHE A 362 1.39 14.31 20.75
N PRO A 363 1.35 13.15 21.42
CA PRO A 363 1.11 11.87 20.77
C PRO A 363 -0.13 11.90 19.88
N CYS A 364 0.03 11.54 18.60
CA CYS A 364 -1.05 11.60 17.61
C CYS A 364 -1.84 10.30 17.52
N HIS A 365 -1.18 9.15 17.71
CA HIS A 365 -1.78 7.81 17.59
C HIS A 365 -1.57 7.00 18.87
N GLY A 366 -2.27 5.88 18.99
CA GLY A 366 -2.22 5.04 20.18
C GLY A 366 -2.72 5.75 21.44
N VAL A 367 -3.56 6.78 21.29
CA VAL A 367 -4.15 7.50 22.45
C VAL A 367 -4.78 6.52 23.40
N THR A 368 -5.49 5.53 22.87
CA THR A 368 -5.90 4.32 23.56
C THR A 368 -5.67 3.14 22.63
N ILE A 369 -5.08 2.08 23.15
CA ILE A 369 -4.85 0.82 22.45
C ILE A 369 -5.50 -0.28 23.27
N MET A 370 -6.52 -0.92 22.73
CA MET A 370 -7.27 -2.00 23.38
C MET A 370 -7.07 -3.31 22.66
N PHE A 371 -6.99 -4.38 23.41
CA PHE A 371 -6.89 -5.74 22.86
C PHE A 371 -8.14 -6.54 23.22
N HIS A 372 -8.55 -7.39 22.29
CA HIS A 372 -9.68 -8.29 22.47
C HIS A 372 -9.33 -9.67 21.92
N THR A 373 -9.88 -10.71 22.54
CA THR A 373 -9.65 -12.09 22.10
C THR A 373 -10.95 -12.79 21.76
N ASN A 374 -10.93 -13.54 20.64
CA ASN A 374 -12.02 -14.44 20.28
C ASN A 374 -11.53 -15.87 20.36
N PHE A 375 -12.24 -16.72 21.09
CA PHE A 375 -11.92 -18.14 21.21
C PHE A 375 -12.38 -18.90 19.97
N LEU A 376 -11.47 -19.57 19.29
CA LEU A 376 -11.73 -20.49 18.19
C LEU A 376 -11.95 -21.92 18.73
N THR A 377 -11.19 -22.28 19.75
CA THR A 377 -11.29 -23.52 20.52
C THR A 377 -11.11 -23.18 22.00
N GLU A 378 -10.97 -24.18 22.88
CA GLU A 378 -10.68 -23.95 24.32
C GLU A 378 -9.30 -23.28 24.54
N THR A 379 -8.37 -23.45 23.61
CA THR A 379 -6.99 -22.97 23.72
C THR A 379 -6.54 -22.06 22.58
N ASP A 380 -7.18 -22.12 21.41
CA ASP A 380 -6.82 -21.30 20.27
C ASP A 380 -7.66 -20.01 20.23
N LEU A 381 -7.00 -18.89 20.10
CA LEU A 381 -7.63 -17.57 20.07
C LEU A 381 -7.14 -16.73 18.87
N THR A 382 -7.99 -15.79 18.43
CA THR A 382 -7.51 -14.62 17.68
C THR A 382 -7.29 -13.46 18.62
N LEU A 383 -6.30 -12.63 18.30
CA LEU A 383 -6.00 -11.39 19.00
C LEU A 383 -6.34 -10.20 18.09
N ASP A 384 -7.35 -9.43 18.47
CA ASP A 384 -7.72 -8.19 17.83
C ASP A 384 -7.07 -7.00 18.55
N ILE A 385 -6.83 -5.93 17.82
CA ILE A 385 -6.36 -4.66 18.37
C ILE A 385 -7.24 -3.51 17.86
N MET A 386 -7.60 -2.59 18.73
CA MET A 386 -8.22 -1.33 18.37
C MET A 386 -7.39 -0.18 18.91
N GLN A 387 -7.00 0.75 18.04
CA GLN A 387 -6.29 1.97 18.45
C GLN A 387 -7.05 3.23 18.06
N THR A 388 -6.92 4.28 18.88
CA THR A 388 -7.47 5.61 18.62
C THR A 388 -6.36 6.56 18.21
N GLN A 389 -6.53 7.20 17.08
CA GLN A 389 -5.64 8.20 16.52
C GLN A 389 -6.37 9.53 16.46
N ARG A 390 -5.90 10.52 17.25
CA ARG A 390 -6.56 11.83 17.34
C ARG A 390 -6.29 12.75 16.16
N SER A 391 -5.13 12.58 15.51
CA SER A 391 -4.66 13.41 14.38
C SER A 391 -3.93 12.51 13.40
N CYS A 392 -4.37 12.49 12.14
CA CYS A 392 -4.01 11.48 11.18
C CYS A 392 -3.52 12.13 9.89
N ASP A 393 -2.20 12.31 9.72
CA ASP A 393 -1.64 12.52 8.38
C ASP A 393 -1.98 11.30 7.53
N TYR A 394 -2.99 11.47 6.67
CA TYR A 394 -3.59 10.33 5.98
C TYR A 394 -2.69 9.77 4.88
N PHE A 395 -1.81 10.59 4.31
CA PHE A 395 -0.95 10.15 3.22
C PHE A 395 0.36 9.50 3.71
N LEU A 396 1.07 10.11 4.67
CA LEU A 396 2.34 9.60 5.17
C LEU A 396 2.20 8.80 6.47
N GLY A 397 1.47 9.33 7.46
CA GLY A 397 1.41 8.77 8.81
C GLY A 397 0.55 7.52 8.92
N VAL A 398 -0.71 7.57 8.42
CA VAL A 398 -1.66 6.45 8.55
C VAL A 398 -1.13 5.13 8.00
N PRO A 399 -0.47 5.07 6.82
CA PRO A 399 0.13 3.82 6.31
C PRO A 399 1.16 3.19 7.23
N PHE A 400 1.99 4.02 7.89
CA PHE A 400 2.95 3.55 8.89
C PHE A 400 2.24 3.00 10.12
N ASN A 401 1.22 3.70 10.60
CA ASN A 401 0.47 3.28 11.79
C ASN A 401 -0.32 1.97 11.55
N ILE A 402 -0.93 1.78 10.37
CA ILE A 402 -1.57 0.50 9.99
C ILE A 402 -0.59 -0.66 10.16
N ALA A 403 0.56 -0.58 9.51
CA ALA A 403 1.55 -1.65 9.55
C ALA A 403 2.21 -1.82 10.93
N SER A 404 2.44 -0.72 11.67
CA SER A 404 3.03 -0.74 13.01
C SER A 404 2.13 -1.47 14.02
N TYR A 405 0.84 -1.12 14.09
CA TYR A 405 -0.10 -1.79 15.01
C TYR A 405 -0.41 -3.22 14.61
N ALA A 406 -0.47 -3.52 13.32
CA ALA A 406 -0.56 -4.89 12.84
C ALA A 406 0.66 -5.70 13.27
N LEU A 407 1.88 -5.17 13.06
CA LEU A 407 3.12 -5.83 13.45
C LEU A 407 3.18 -6.08 14.96
N LEU A 408 2.70 -5.14 15.79
CA LEU A 408 2.61 -5.33 17.23
C LEU A 408 1.76 -6.55 17.59
N VAL A 409 0.62 -6.77 16.93
CA VAL A 409 -0.22 -7.96 17.14
C VAL A 409 0.52 -9.23 16.75
N TYR A 410 1.18 -9.25 15.59
CA TYR A 410 1.97 -10.40 15.15
C TYR A 410 3.09 -10.75 16.14
N MET A 411 3.80 -9.74 16.65
CA MET A 411 4.88 -9.92 17.65
C MET A 411 4.34 -10.44 18.98
N ILE A 412 3.23 -9.89 19.48
CA ILE A 412 2.57 -10.37 20.71
C ILE A 412 2.15 -11.83 20.56
N CYS A 413 1.46 -12.18 19.46
CA CYS A 413 1.06 -13.56 19.18
C CYS A 413 2.27 -14.50 19.14
N HIS A 414 3.36 -14.07 18.49
CA HIS A 414 4.58 -14.87 18.39
C HIS A 414 5.22 -15.13 19.75
N VAL A 415 5.38 -14.11 20.58
CA VAL A 415 5.97 -14.25 21.92
C VAL A 415 5.12 -15.15 22.80
N LEU A 416 3.81 -14.95 22.84
CA LEU A 416 2.90 -15.77 23.63
C LEU A 416 2.88 -17.23 23.17
N ASN A 417 2.95 -17.48 21.86
CA ASN A 417 3.00 -18.82 21.30
C ASN A 417 4.30 -19.57 21.61
N ASN A 418 5.39 -18.85 21.85
CA ASN A 418 6.70 -19.40 22.20
C ASN A 418 6.94 -19.48 23.71
N ASP A 419 6.07 -18.89 24.52
CA ASP A 419 6.14 -18.96 25.97
C ASP A 419 5.49 -20.26 26.48
N GLU A 420 6.29 -21.14 27.06
CA GLU A 420 5.84 -22.44 27.57
C GLU A 420 4.86 -22.30 28.76
N THR A 421 4.84 -21.15 29.43
CA THR A 421 3.89 -20.89 30.53
C THR A 421 2.52 -20.42 30.04
N CYS A 422 2.41 -20.02 28.76
CA CYS A 422 1.15 -19.63 28.15
C CYS A 422 0.40 -20.85 27.64
N LYS A 423 -0.77 -21.14 28.22
CA LYS A 423 -1.62 -22.27 27.78
C LYS A 423 -2.37 -21.99 26.48
N TYR A 424 -2.45 -20.75 26.04
CA TYR A 424 -3.20 -20.33 24.87
C TYR A 424 -2.30 -20.19 23.65
N LYS A 425 -2.88 -20.42 22.45
CA LYS A 425 -2.26 -20.19 21.15
C LYS A 425 -2.99 -19.07 20.43
N TYR A 426 -2.22 -18.07 20.01
CA TYR A 426 -2.73 -16.85 19.45
C TYR A 426 -2.50 -16.76 17.94
N LYS A 427 -3.51 -16.31 17.20
CA LYS A 427 -3.40 -15.89 15.81
C LYS A 427 -3.77 -14.42 15.69
N PRO A 428 -3.11 -13.66 14.82
CA PRO A 428 -3.58 -12.31 14.50
C PRO A 428 -5.03 -12.34 14.04
N GLY A 429 -5.87 -11.47 14.58
CA GLY A 429 -7.29 -11.35 14.27
C GLY A 429 -7.56 -10.16 13.38
N LYS A 430 -7.88 -8.99 13.95
CA LYS A 430 -8.10 -7.75 13.20
C LYS A 430 -7.47 -6.53 13.86
N LEU A 431 -7.18 -5.53 13.03
CA LEU A 431 -6.83 -4.17 13.45
C LEU A 431 -8.00 -3.23 13.17
N VAL A 432 -8.44 -2.52 14.18
CA VAL A 432 -9.41 -1.42 14.07
C VAL A 432 -8.72 -0.11 14.41
N MET A 433 -8.84 0.89 13.53
CA MET A 433 -8.29 2.24 13.73
C MET A 433 -9.42 3.25 13.79
N ASN A 434 -9.62 3.84 14.96
CA ASN A 434 -10.52 4.99 15.12
C ASN A 434 -9.75 6.26 14.78
N LEU A 435 -10.21 6.98 13.77
CA LEU A 435 -9.58 8.20 13.25
C LEU A 435 -10.36 9.41 13.76
N GLY A 436 -9.68 10.31 14.47
CA GLY A 436 -10.22 11.62 14.87
C GLY A 436 -10.17 12.60 13.71
N ASP A 437 -9.30 13.61 13.78
CA ASP A 437 -9.01 14.51 12.66
C ASP A 437 -8.12 13.75 11.65
N TYR A 438 -8.68 13.35 10.51
CA TYR A 438 -7.90 12.77 9.43
C TYR A 438 -7.83 13.74 8.26
N HIS A 439 -6.59 13.96 7.78
CA HIS A 439 -6.31 15.06 6.86
C HIS A 439 -5.23 14.75 5.83
N LEU A 440 -5.30 15.49 4.71
CA LEU A 440 -4.27 15.56 3.68
C LEU A 440 -3.68 16.97 3.68
N TYR A 441 -2.36 17.07 3.70
CA TYR A 441 -1.68 18.34 3.43
C TYR A 441 -1.87 18.75 1.97
N GLU A 442 -1.98 20.06 1.70
CA GLU A 442 -2.17 20.56 0.34
C GLU A 442 -1.01 20.13 -0.59
N GLU A 443 0.19 20.01 -0.05
CA GLU A 443 1.40 19.56 -0.74
C GLU A 443 1.33 18.08 -1.16
N HIS A 444 0.42 17.29 -0.57
CA HIS A 444 0.26 15.85 -0.84
C HIS A 444 -0.95 15.53 -1.75
N LEU A 445 -1.71 16.53 -2.19
CA LEU A 445 -2.95 16.27 -2.95
C LEU A 445 -2.68 15.55 -4.27
N GLU A 446 -1.64 15.95 -5.03
CA GLU A 446 -1.30 15.30 -6.29
C GLU A 446 -0.83 13.85 -6.08
N GLN A 447 -0.10 13.60 -5.01
CA GLN A 447 0.34 12.26 -4.61
C GLN A 447 -0.85 11.39 -4.21
N ALA A 448 -1.80 11.94 -3.46
CA ALA A 448 -3.03 11.25 -3.07
C ALA A 448 -3.91 10.94 -4.29
N LYS A 449 -4.11 11.90 -5.19
CA LYS A 449 -4.81 11.70 -6.48
C LYS A 449 -4.19 10.56 -7.27
N ARG A 450 -2.86 10.50 -7.35
CA ARG A 450 -2.16 9.41 -8.02
C ARG A 450 -2.38 8.07 -7.32
N GLN A 451 -2.35 8.02 -6.00
CA GLN A 451 -2.48 6.77 -5.24
C GLN A 451 -3.89 6.16 -5.39
N ILE A 452 -4.95 6.97 -5.34
CA ILE A 452 -6.33 6.47 -5.44
C ILE A 452 -6.65 5.79 -6.78
N LEU A 453 -5.89 6.07 -7.84
CA LEU A 453 -6.07 5.44 -9.14
C LEU A 453 -5.55 4.01 -9.18
N ARG A 454 -4.62 3.65 -8.30
CA ARG A 454 -3.98 2.34 -8.26
C ARG A 454 -4.90 1.29 -7.63
N ALA A 455 -5.02 0.14 -8.29
CA ALA A 455 -5.80 -0.98 -7.76
C ALA A 455 -5.01 -1.71 -6.66
N PRO A 456 -5.56 -1.92 -5.47
CA PRO A 456 -4.89 -2.70 -4.42
C PRO A 456 -4.52 -4.10 -4.90
N GLN A 457 -3.37 -4.60 -4.47
CA GLN A 457 -2.98 -6.00 -4.60
C GLN A 457 -3.27 -6.72 -3.27
N GLN A 458 -3.21 -8.05 -3.24
CA GLN A 458 -3.32 -8.76 -1.98
C GLN A 458 -2.19 -8.36 -1.03
N PHE A 459 -2.50 -8.22 0.23
CA PHE A 459 -1.49 -7.99 1.26
C PHE A 459 -0.50 -9.15 1.36
N PRO A 460 0.75 -8.88 1.73
CA PRO A 460 1.76 -9.91 1.93
C PRO A 460 1.44 -10.82 3.13
N ILE A 461 2.19 -11.92 3.20
CA ILE A 461 2.24 -12.79 4.35
C ILE A 461 3.48 -12.41 5.16
N LEU A 462 3.32 -12.25 6.47
CA LEU A 462 4.42 -12.00 7.39
C LEU A 462 4.61 -13.21 8.30
N ASN A 463 5.82 -13.76 8.29
CA ASN A 463 6.27 -14.83 9.16
C ASN A 463 7.46 -14.35 10.01
N PHE A 464 7.74 -15.06 11.10
CA PHE A 464 9.00 -14.92 11.84
C PHE A 464 9.86 -16.17 11.65
N LYS A 465 11.14 -15.96 11.30
CA LYS A 465 12.11 -17.02 11.01
C LYS A 465 12.62 -17.72 12.29
N ASN A 466 12.73 -16.95 13.38
CA ASN A 466 13.35 -17.39 14.61
C ASN A 466 12.36 -17.41 15.76
N LYS A 467 12.62 -18.26 16.76
CA LYS A 467 11.90 -18.23 18.04
C LYS A 467 12.36 -17.03 18.86
N VAL A 468 11.43 -16.13 19.18
CA VAL A 468 11.67 -14.95 20.03
C VAL A 468 10.80 -15.07 21.27
N LEU A 469 11.39 -14.90 22.46
CA LEU A 469 10.72 -15.10 23.75
C LEU A 469 10.32 -13.79 24.44
N LYS A 470 11.00 -12.70 24.14
CA LYS A 470 10.69 -11.38 24.69
C LYS A 470 10.43 -10.40 23.55
N ILE A 471 9.43 -9.57 23.71
CA ILE A 471 9.01 -8.65 22.64
C ILE A 471 10.10 -7.61 22.31
N GLU A 472 11.00 -7.32 23.26
CA GLU A 472 12.14 -6.41 23.08
C GLU A 472 13.28 -6.99 22.25
N ASP A 473 13.33 -8.32 22.08
CA ASP A 473 14.48 -9.03 21.47
C ASP A 473 14.35 -9.19 19.96
N PHE A 474 13.20 -8.84 19.37
CA PHE A 474 13.02 -8.90 17.91
C PHE A 474 14.05 -8.08 17.16
N LYS A 475 14.50 -8.63 16.03
CA LYS A 475 15.37 -7.99 15.04
C LYS A 475 14.67 -7.96 13.69
N PHE A 476 14.99 -6.99 12.84
CA PHE A 476 14.40 -6.92 11.51
C PHE A 476 14.64 -8.19 10.68
N ASP A 477 15.80 -8.83 10.85
CA ASP A 477 16.14 -10.08 10.17
C ASP A 477 15.27 -11.28 10.58
N ASP A 478 14.55 -11.19 11.70
CA ASP A 478 13.59 -12.22 12.11
C ASP A 478 12.34 -12.21 11.23
N ILE A 479 12.04 -11.08 10.55
CA ILE A 479 10.88 -10.95 9.69
C ILE A 479 11.13 -11.61 8.34
N GLU A 480 10.16 -12.40 7.90
CA GLU A 480 10.05 -12.89 6.53
C GLU A 480 8.75 -12.35 5.92
N LEU A 481 8.90 -11.52 4.89
CA LEU A 481 7.77 -10.95 4.16
C LEU A 481 7.64 -11.67 2.81
N LEU A 482 6.55 -12.39 2.61
CA LEU A 482 6.29 -13.15 1.39
C LEU A 482 5.20 -12.50 0.56
N ASN A 483 5.36 -12.54 -0.77
CA ASN A 483 4.36 -12.07 -1.74
C ASN A 483 3.97 -10.59 -1.59
N TYR A 484 4.92 -9.72 -1.26
CA TYR A 484 4.68 -8.27 -1.24
C TYR A 484 4.76 -7.69 -2.66
N TYR A 485 3.65 -7.73 -3.37
CA TYR A 485 3.49 -7.11 -4.68
C TYR A 485 2.91 -5.72 -4.51
N CYS A 486 3.66 -4.69 -4.85
CA CYS A 486 3.22 -3.32 -4.67
C CYS A 486 3.62 -2.41 -5.81
N TYR A 487 2.86 -1.32 -5.97
CA TYR A 487 3.24 -0.24 -6.86
C TYR A 487 4.48 0.50 -6.32
N PRO A 488 5.23 1.18 -7.19
CA PRO A 488 6.35 2.02 -6.76
C PRO A 488 5.95 3.04 -5.70
N GLY A 489 6.91 3.43 -4.87
CA GLY A 489 6.74 4.50 -3.88
C GLY A 489 6.30 5.81 -4.55
N ILE A 490 5.56 6.62 -3.81
CA ILE A 490 5.20 7.98 -4.19
C ILE A 490 5.94 8.90 -3.23
N LYS A 491 6.89 9.69 -3.75
CA LYS A 491 7.65 10.65 -2.94
C LYS A 491 6.74 11.78 -2.46
N ALA A 492 6.82 12.09 -1.18
CA ALA A 492 6.22 13.27 -0.55
C ALA A 492 7.14 13.75 0.57
N GLU A 493 7.17 15.04 0.80
CA GLU A 493 7.96 15.63 1.87
C GLU A 493 7.16 15.57 3.18
N MET A 494 7.86 15.34 4.31
CA MET A 494 7.23 15.41 5.62
C MET A 494 7.02 16.88 5.99
N ILE A 495 5.78 17.23 6.32
CA ILE A 495 5.37 18.57 6.75
C ILE A 495 5.55 18.67 8.27
N GLU A 496 6.21 19.76 8.73
CA GLU A 496 6.61 19.97 10.14
C GLU A 496 5.67 20.88 10.91
#